data_c17f50c81c1e19def856754f9bcf10c9
#
_entry.id   c17f50c81c1e19def856754f9bcf10c9
#
_cell.length_a   1.000
_cell.length_b   1.000
_cell.length_c   1.000
_cell.angle_alpha   90.00
_cell.angle_beta   90.00
_cell.angle_gamma   90.00
#
_symmetry.space_group_name_H-M   'P 1'
#
loop_
_entity.id
_entity.type
_entity.pdbx_description
1 polymer ?
#
loop_
_entity_poly.entity_id
_entity_poly.type
_entity_poly.pdbx_seq_one_letter_code
_entity_poly.pdbx_strand_id
1 'polypeptide(L)'
;MKQIRKFAALILAFSVLFSLAVPTFAASSVQSEVQSSAAFMLSSVKSPEVGSIGGEWAIIGLARSGYSVRTDYFDTYYANVEKYVKNCSGVLHERKYTEYSRVILALTAIGRDPSK
;
A
#
# COMPACT_ATOMS: atom_id res chain seq x y z
N MET A 1 -12.34 -55.47 3.34
CA MET A 1 -11.89 -54.40 4.28
C MET A 1 -10.59 -53.70 3.86
N LYS A 2 -9.55 -54.39 3.41
CA LYS A 2 -8.28 -53.74 2.96
C LYS A 2 -8.45 -52.80 1.75
N GLN A 3 -9.34 -53.08 0.83
CA GLN A 3 -9.56 -52.22 -0.37
C GLN A 3 -10.31 -50.93 0.01
N ILE A 4 -11.32 -51.02 0.90
CA ILE A 4 -12.08 -49.83 1.35
C ILE A 4 -11.17 -48.82 2.06
N ARG A 5 -10.21 -49.30 2.86
CA ARG A 5 -9.20 -48.43 3.52
C ARG A 5 -8.30 -47.69 2.52
N LYS A 6 -7.92 -48.38 1.42
CA LYS A 6 -7.12 -47.73 0.35
C LYS A 6 -7.91 -46.69 -0.40
N PHE A 7 -9.20 -46.95 -0.69
CA PHE A 7 -10.09 -45.97 -1.32
C PHE A 7 -10.35 -44.77 -0.42
N ALA A 8 -10.57 -44.97 0.88
CA ALA A 8 -10.76 -43.89 1.83
C ALA A 8 -9.50 -43.01 1.96
N ALA A 9 -8.29 -43.61 2.00
CA ALA A 9 -7.04 -42.88 2.04
C ALA A 9 -6.80 -42.05 0.76
N LEU A 10 -7.18 -42.58 -0.41
CA LEU A 10 -7.06 -41.90 -1.68
C LEU A 10 -7.99 -40.69 -1.77
N ILE A 11 -9.23 -40.80 -1.31
CA ILE A 11 -10.21 -39.70 -1.26
C ILE A 11 -9.72 -38.61 -0.29
N LEU A 12 -9.16 -38.99 0.85
CA LEU A 12 -8.65 -38.06 1.84
C LEU A 12 -7.43 -37.27 1.30
N ALA A 13 -6.51 -37.96 0.59
CA ALA A 13 -5.38 -37.31 -0.05
C ALA A 13 -5.81 -36.33 -1.16
N PHE A 14 -6.84 -36.70 -1.94
CA PHE A 14 -7.39 -35.83 -2.99
C PHE A 14 -8.07 -34.58 -2.44
N SER A 15 -8.80 -34.69 -1.32
CA SER A 15 -9.47 -33.57 -0.68
C SER A 15 -8.49 -32.57 -0.06
N VAL A 16 -7.36 -33.04 0.47
CA VAL A 16 -6.27 -32.17 0.98
C VAL A 16 -5.56 -31.42 -0.15
N LEU A 17 -5.33 -32.07 -1.29
CA LEU A 17 -4.73 -31.41 -2.46
C LEU A 17 -5.65 -30.33 -3.05
N PHE A 18 -6.96 -30.53 -3.06
CA PHE A 18 -7.94 -29.55 -3.54
C PHE A 18 -8.06 -28.31 -2.64
N SER A 19 -7.89 -28.47 -1.33
CA SER A 19 -7.97 -27.34 -0.38
C SER A 19 -6.76 -26.40 -0.43
N LEU A 20 -5.62 -26.84 -0.98
CA LEU A 20 -4.41 -26.02 -1.14
C LEU A 20 -4.43 -25.14 -2.42
N ALA A 21 -5.32 -25.41 -3.38
CA ALA A 21 -5.37 -24.70 -4.66
C ALA A 21 -6.23 -23.42 -4.64
N VAL A 22 -7.13 -23.28 -3.67
CA VAL A 22 -8.13 -22.19 -3.61
C VAL A 22 -7.53 -20.79 -3.28
N PRO A 23 -6.52 -20.66 -2.40
CA PRO A 23 -5.99 -19.33 -2.07
C PRO A 23 -5.23 -18.65 -3.22
N THR A 24 -4.71 -19.38 -4.18
CA THR A 24 -3.88 -18.82 -5.25
C THR A 24 -4.68 -17.97 -6.25
N PHE A 25 -5.92 -18.35 -6.55
CA PHE A 25 -6.77 -17.60 -7.47
C PHE A 25 -7.29 -16.30 -6.87
N ALA A 26 -7.65 -16.31 -5.58
CA ALA A 26 -8.10 -15.12 -4.87
C ALA A 26 -6.96 -14.09 -4.71
N ALA A 27 -5.75 -14.55 -4.38
CA ALA A 27 -4.58 -13.67 -4.24
C ALA A 27 -4.20 -13.00 -5.56
N SER A 28 -4.27 -13.70 -6.70
CA SER A 28 -3.95 -13.14 -8.02
C SER A 28 -4.96 -12.07 -8.47
N SER A 29 -6.25 -12.24 -8.17
CA SER A 29 -7.27 -11.25 -8.51
C SER A 29 -7.13 -9.98 -7.65
N VAL A 30 -6.89 -10.12 -6.36
CA VAL A 30 -6.66 -8.97 -5.45
C VAL A 30 -5.43 -8.18 -5.88
N GLN A 31 -4.33 -8.84 -6.22
CA GLN A 31 -3.13 -8.16 -6.69
C GLN A 31 -3.38 -7.38 -7.99
N SER A 32 -4.16 -7.91 -8.92
CA SER A 32 -4.54 -7.23 -10.16
C SER A 32 -5.33 -5.94 -9.86
N GLU A 33 -6.28 -6.00 -8.95
CA GLU A 33 -7.06 -4.83 -8.53
C GLU A 33 -6.21 -3.77 -7.83
N VAL A 34 -5.27 -4.19 -6.98
CA VAL A 34 -4.30 -3.28 -6.35
C VAL A 34 -3.44 -2.57 -7.40
N GLN A 35 -2.94 -3.29 -8.42
CA GLN A 35 -2.16 -2.70 -9.51
C GLN A 35 -2.98 -1.69 -10.33
N SER A 36 -4.23 -2.03 -10.66
CA SER A 36 -5.14 -1.14 -11.39
C SER A 36 -5.45 0.12 -10.60
N SER A 37 -5.71 -0.01 -9.29
CA SER A 37 -5.98 1.11 -8.38
C SER A 37 -4.76 2.03 -8.24
N ALA A 38 -3.56 1.46 -8.11
CA ALA A 38 -2.32 2.22 -8.04
C ALA A 38 -2.05 3.00 -9.35
N ALA A 39 -2.25 2.38 -10.51
CA ALA A 39 -2.12 3.03 -11.80
C ALA A 39 -3.12 4.19 -11.97
N PHE A 40 -4.38 3.99 -11.57
CA PHE A 40 -5.40 5.03 -11.56
C PHE A 40 -5.01 6.20 -10.65
N MET A 41 -4.52 5.92 -9.44
CA MET A 41 -4.08 6.94 -8.49
C MET A 41 -2.95 7.79 -9.06
N LEU A 42 -1.93 7.18 -9.66
CA LEU A 42 -0.83 7.90 -10.32
C LEU A 42 -1.28 8.74 -11.50
N SER A 43 -2.28 8.29 -12.25
CA SER A 43 -2.83 9.06 -13.38
C SER A 43 -3.64 10.27 -12.91
N SER A 44 -4.31 10.14 -11.76
CA SER A 44 -5.21 11.16 -11.20
C SER A 44 -4.48 12.18 -10.34
N VAL A 45 -3.47 11.77 -9.57
CA VAL A 45 -2.70 12.63 -8.66
C VAL A 45 -1.28 12.77 -9.20
N LYS A 46 -1.05 13.77 -10.02
CA LYS A 46 0.26 14.01 -10.65
C LYS A 46 1.26 14.74 -9.76
N SER A 47 0.78 15.56 -8.84
CA SER A 47 1.58 16.31 -7.88
C SER A 47 0.98 16.16 -6.48
N PRO A 48 1.44 15.20 -5.67
CA PRO A 48 0.90 14.99 -4.34
C PRO A 48 1.32 16.10 -3.38
N GLU A 49 0.37 16.64 -2.62
CA GLU A 49 0.58 17.75 -1.68
C GLU A 49 0.12 17.40 -0.28
N VAL A 50 0.68 18.07 0.73
CA VAL A 50 0.30 17.89 2.14
C VAL A 50 -1.15 18.28 2.37
N GLY A 51 -1.90 17.42 3.08
CA GLY A 51 -3.29 17.67 3.47
C GLY A 51 -4.31 17.57 2.34
N SER A 52 -3.92 17.24 1.12
CA SER A 52 -4.81 17.04 -0.02
C SER A 52 -5.45 15.64 0.00
N ILE A 53 -6.53 15.44 -0.76
CA ILE A 53 -7.13 14.11 -0.98
C ILE A 53 -6.11 13.16 -1.62
N GLY A 54 -5.26 13.66 -2.52
CA GLY A 54 -4.16 12.93 -3.14
C GLY A 54 -2.83 13.07 -2.40
N GLY A 55 -2.82 13.43 -1.12
CA GLY A 55 -1.63 13.62 -0.30
C GLY A 55 -1.18 12.34 0.40
N GLU A 56 -1.04 12.40 1.72
CA GLU A 56 -0.40 11.37 2.54
C GLU A 56 -0.96 9.96 2.31
N TRP A 57 -2.29 9.82 2.19
CA TRP A 57 -2.92 8.51 2.00
C TRP A 57 -2.60 7.90 0.63
N ALA A 58 -2.52 8.73 -0.42
CA ALA A 58 -2.10 8.29 -1.73
C ALA A 58 -0.63 7.81 -1.71
N ILE A 59 0.24 8.56 -1.04
CA ILE A 59 1.66 8.21 -0.89
C ILE A 59 1.82 6.89 -0.13
N ILE A 60 1.14 6.72 1.01
CA ILE A 60 1.19 5.50 1.81
C ILE A 60 0.67 4.31 1.00
N GLY A 61 -0.47 4.47 0.33
CA GLY A 61 -1.07 3.43 -0.50
C GLY A 61 -0.15 3.00 -1.64
N LEU A 62 0.40 3.94 -2.39
CA LEU A 62 1.35 3.66 -3.48
C LEU A 62 2.63 3.00 -3.00
N ALA A 63 3.23 3.49 -1.92
CA ALA A 63 4.47 2.95 -1.37
C ALA A 63 4.29 1.50 -0.84
N ARG A 64 3.07 1.11 -0.44
CA ARG A 64 2.76 -0.22 0.10
C ARG A 64 2.07 -1.16 -0.88
N SER A 65 1.66 -0.68 -2.05
CA SER A 65 0.94 -1.47 -3.06
C SER A 65 1.78 -2.54 -3.76
N GLY A 66 3.11 -2.44 -3.71
CA GLY A 66 4.01 -3.22 -4.57
C GLY A 66 3.96 -2.82 -6.04
N TYR A 67 3.30 -1.71 -6.38
CA TYR A 67 3.33 -1.14 -7.71
C TYR A 67 4.66 -0.42 -7.96
N SER A 68 5.18 -0.51 -9.18
CA SER A 68 6.42 0.18 -9.56
C SER A 68 6.16 1.68 -9.75
N VAL A 69 6.32 2.44 -8.68
CA VAL A 69 6.22 3.91 -8.71
C VAL A 69 7.59 4.51 -9.00
N ARG A 70 7.64 5.50 -9.89
CA ARG A 70 8.89 6.23 -10.19
C ARG A 70 9.36 7.01 -8.95
N THR A 71 10.66 7.00 -8.71
CA THR A 71 11.26 7.67 -7.55
C THR A 71 10.96 9.16 -7.50
N ASP A 72 10.98 9.84 -8.67
CA ASP A 72 10.70 11.26 -8.78
C ASP A 72 9.30 11.67 -8.32
N TYR A 73 8.32 10.76 -8.34
CA TYR A 73 7.00 11.00 -7.79
C TYR A 73 7.04 11.19 -6.27
N PHE A 74 7.77 10.32 -5.58
CA PHE A 74 7.97 10.43 -4.13
C PHE A 74 8.87 11.60 -3.75
N ASP A 75 9.87 11.91 -4.58
CA ASP A 75 10.73 13.08 -4.38
C ASP A 75 9.94 14.39 -4.53
N THR A 76 8.99 14.44 -5.46
CA THR A 76 8.05 15.58 -5.58
C THR A 76 7.23 15.77 -4.31
N TYR A 77 6.66 14.68 -3.76
CA TYR A 77 5.95 14.77 -2.49
C TYR A 77 6.84 15.26 -1.35
N TYR A 78 8.05 14.72 -1.23
CA TYR A 78 9.01 15.15 -0.21
C TYR A 78 9.32 16.62 -0.29
N ALA A 79 9.61 17.13 -1.48
CA ALA A 79 9.86 18.56 -1.71
C ALA A 79 8.65 19.44 -1.36
N ASN A 80 7.43 18.96 -1.65
CA ASN A 80 6.19 19.65 -1.26
C ASN A 80 6.00 19.67 0.26
N VAL A 81 6.35 18.58 0.97
CA VAL A 81 6.35 18.54 2.44
C VAL A 81 7.33 19.55 3.02
N GLU A 82 8.58 19.57 2.54
CA GLU A 82 9.59 20.54 3.01
C GLU A 82 9.11 21.98 2.82
N LYS A 83 8.58 22.30 1.64
CA LYS A 83 8.04 23.63 1.33
C LYS A 83 6.89 23.99 2.26
N TYR A 84 5.96 23.04 2.48
CA TYR A 84 4.80 23.25 3.35
C TYR A 84 5.23 23.49 4.80
N VAL A 85 6.11 22.66 5.34
CA VAL A 85 6.64 22.79 6.72
C VAL A 85 7.36 24.11 6.91
N LYS A 86 8.18 24.53 5.94
CA LYS A 86 8.84 25.87 5.97
C LYS A 86 7.84 26.99 5.98
N ASN A 87 6.81 26.92 5.15
CA ASN A 87 5.80 27.99 5.04
C ASN A 87 4.94 28.16 6.31
N CYS A 88 4.70 27.08 7.06
CA CYS A 88 3.96 27.11 8.32
C CYS A 88 4.88 27.17 9.56
N SER A 89 6.19 27.43 9.37
CA SER A 89 7.19 27.54 10.46
C SER A 89 7.22 26.30 11.37
N GLY A 90 7.00 25.11 10.77
CA GLY A 90 6.98 23.83 11.48
C GLY A 90 5.68 23.49 12.19
N VAL A 91 4.68 24.39 12.20
CA VAL A 91 3.39 24.15 12.85
C VAL A 91 2.34 23.77 11.82
N LEU A 92 2.19 22.47 11.57
CA LEU A 92 1.23 21.96 10.56
C LEU A 92 -0.22 22.26 10.97
N HIS A 93 -0.51 22.17 12.26
CA HIS A 93 -1.80 22.54 12.83
C HIS A 93 -1.68 22.77 14.36
N GLU A 94 -2.34 23.82 14.88
CA GLU A 94 -2.22 24.20 16.29
C GLU A 94 -2.84 23.18 17.27
N ARG A 95 -3.84 22.41 16.85
CA ARG A 95 -4.62 21.49 17.70
C ARG A 95 -4.80 20.08 17.17
N LYS A 96 -4.50 19.83 15.88
CA LYS A 96 -4.70 18.50 15.26
C LYS A 96 -3.37 17.80 15.05
N TYR A 97 -2.96 17.00 15.99
CA TYR A 97 -1.73 16.19 15.90
C TYR A 97 -1.82 15.10 14.81
N THR A 98 -3.00 14.77 14.32
CA THR A 98 -3.20 13.86 13.20
C THR A 98 -2.52 14.35 11.91
N GLU A 99 -2.37 15.65 11.72
CA GLU A 99 -1.65 16.22 10.57
C GLU A 99 -0.18 15.78 10.59
N TYR A 100 0.49 15.92 11.74
CA TYR A 100 1.87 15.45 11.93
C TYR A 100 1.98 13.94 11.75
N SER A 101 1.08 13.16 12.34
CA SER A 101 1.09 11.70 12.25
C SER A 101 0.98 11.22 10.80
N ARG A 102 0.12 11.82 9.98
CA ARG A 102 -0.03 11.46 8.57
C ARG A 102 1.23 11.75 7.77
N VAL A 103 1.82 12.94 7.93
CA VAL A 103 3.06 13.31 7.24
C VAL A 103 4.20 12.37 7.64
N ILE A 104 4.36 12.09 8.95
CA ILE A 104 5.37 11.15 9.46
C ILE A 104 5.19 9.76 8.83
N LEU A 105 3.97 9.24 8.81
CA LEU A 105 3.66 7.94 8.21
C LEU A 105 3.97 7.90 6.71
N ALA A 106 3.62 8.95 5.98
CA ALA A 106 3.88 9.03 4.54
C ALA A 106 5.38 9.10 4.24
N LEU A 107 6.14 9.93 4.96
CA LEU A 107 7.59 10.02 4.81
C LEU A 107 8.27 8.69 5.14
N THR A 108 7.88 8.04 6.24
CA THR A 108 8.38 6.71 6.61
C THR A 108 8.07 5.66 5.55
N ALA A 109 6.87 5.70 4.95
CA ALA A 109 6.46 4.75 3.91
C ALA A 109 7.33 4.82 2.65
N ILE A 110 7.83 6.01 2.31
CA ILE A 110 8.74 6.23 1.16
C ILE A 110 10.22 6.19 1.54
N GLY A 111 10.56 5.78 2.78
CA GLY A 111 11.93 5.62 3.26
C GLY A 111 12.64 6.94 3.59
N ARG A 112 11.92 8.03 3.81
CA ARG A 112 12.47 9.31 4.28
C ARG A 112 12.41 9.39 5.80
N ASP A 113 13.42 10.04 6.39
CA ASP A 113 13.48 10.28 7.83
C ASP A 113 12.68 11.54 8.18
N PRO A 114 11.55 11.43 8.91
CA PRO A 114 10.70 12.57 9.22
C PRO A 114 11.27 13.48 10.32
N SER A 115 12.41 13.13 10.93
CA SER A 115 13.08 13.95 11.96
C SER A 115 14.10 14.93 11.39
N LYS A 116 14.34 14.88 10.10
CA LYS A 116 15.30 15.73 9.37
C LYS A 116 14.60 16.68 8.44
#